data_a43544aa5c55f731c2fcacf34590d5d6
#
_entry.id   a43544aa5c55f731c2fcacf34590d5d6
#
_cell.length_a   1.000
_cell.length_b   1.000
_cell.length_c   1.000
_cell.angle_alpha   90.00
_cell.angle_beta   90.00
_cell.angle_gamma   90.00
#
_symmetry.space_group_name_H-M   'P 1'
#
loop_
_entity.id
_entity.type
_entity.pdbx_description
1 polymer ?
#
loop_
_entity_poly.entity_id
_entity_poly.type
_entity_poly.pdbx_seq_one_letter_code
_entity_poly.pdbx_strand_id
1 'polypeptide(L)'
;MNFSKEFTSAILIIGNEILSGRTVDKNTSFIAKWLNELGISVEEVRIIPDKESVIISTLNELRKKYQYVFTTGGIGPTHDDITSESVAKAFEKKCDYNKEAYAILEKYYANSDFNEGRKKMARMPEGANLIYNEQGSAPAFYIENVFVLPGIPSYVELMLPQLKKVLVSGKKIISVSCDAKLRESSIALDLSNIQDRYPDIDIGSYPYSQEGGFGTVLVMRAVDEAKVLRCKEEVEEMIRKHTSN
;
A
#
# COMPACT_ATOMS: atom_id res chain seq x y z
N MET A 1 -21.87 2.67 2.25
CA MET A 1 -20.99 3.10 1.16
C MET A 1 -20.59 1.88 0.37
N ASN A 2 -21.21 1.67 -0.80
CA ASN A 2 -20.89 0.53 -1.66
C ASN A 2 -20.44 1.08 -3.01
N PHE A 3 -19.12 1.46 -3.07
CA PHE A 3 -18.46 1.22 -4.34
C PHE A 3 -18.52 -0.29 -4.53
N SER A 4 -18.84 -0.78 -5.72
CA SER A 4 -18.55 -2.18 -6.06
C SER A 4 -17.03 -2.32 -6.03
N LYS A 5 -16.47 -2.55 -4.83
CA LYS A 5 -15.05 -2.81 -4.62
C LYS A 5 -14.77 -4.19 -5.16
N GLU A 6 -14.63 -4.27 -6.48
CA GLU A 6 -14.36 -5.54 -7.16
C GLU A 6 -13.07 -6.17 -6.66
N PHE A 7 -12.10 -5.32 -6.25
CA PHE A 7 -10.77 -5.77 -5.85
C PHE A 7 -10.34 -5.10 -4.56
N THR A 8 -10.09 -5.90 -3.53
CA THR A 8 -9.68 -5.43 -2.21
C THR A 8 -8.28 -5.91 -1.83
N SER A 9 -7.59 -5.12 -1.04
CA SER A 9 -6.25 -5.45 -0.58
C SER A 9 -6.02 -5.06 0.88
N ALA A 10 -4.99 -5.67 1.47
CA ALA A 10 -4.41 -5.26 2.74
C ALA A 10 -2.91 -5.00 2.60
N ILE A 11 -2.38 -4.13 3.44
CA ILE A 11 -0.95 -3.86 3.57
C ILE A 11 -0.49 -4.32 4.95
N LEU A 12 0.57 -5.11 5.00
CA LEU A 12 1.18 -5.64 6.21
C LEU A 12 2.62 -5.14 6.33
N ILE A 13 2.85 -4.25 7.27
CA ILE A 13 4.19 -3.73 7.58
C ILE A 13 4.80 -4.60 8.66
N ILE A 14 5.97 -5.14 8.40
CA ILE A 14 6.73 -5.98 9.33
C ILE A 14 7.99 -5.24 9.69
N GLY A 15 8.12 -4.79 10.94
CA GLY A 15 9.29 -4.05 11.38
C GLY A 15 9.14 -3.44 12.78
N ASN A 16 10.03 -3.84 13.68
CA ASN A 16 10.13 -3.29 15.03
C ASN A 16 10.53 -1.82 15.02
N GLU A 17 11.26 -1.34 14.00
CA GLU A 17 11.68 0.05 13.84
C GLU A 17 10.49 1.00 13.57
N ILE A 18 9.43 0.49 12.94
CA ILE A 18 8.19 1.24 12.72
C ILE A 18 7.39 1.28 14.04
N LEU A 19 7.24 0.15 14.71
CA LEU A 19 6.52 0.06 15.98
C LEU A 19 7.17 0.89 17.10
N SER A 20 8.50 1.01 17.08
CA SER A 20 9.24 1.83 18.06
C SER A 20 9.25 3.32 17.71
N GLY A 21 8.70 3.72 16.57
CA GLY A 21 8.74 5.10 16.09
C GLY A 21 10.10 5.58 15.59
N ARG A 22 11.11 4.69 15.50
CA ARG A 22 12.44 5.00 14.99
C ARG A 22 12.42 5.37 13.51
N THR A 23 11.55 4.73 12.74
CA THR A 23 11.38 4.94 11.32
C THR A 23 9.93 5.26 11.00
N VAL A 24 9.70 6.25 10.15
CA VAL A 24 8.37 6.57 9.64
C VAL A 24 8.09 5.71 8.42
N ASP A 25 6.96 5.00 8.42
CA ASP A 25 6.50 4.23 7.26
C ASP A 25 6.14 5.16 6.09
N LYS A 26 6.80 4.94 4.96
CA LYS A 26 6.51 5.61 3.68
C LYS A 26 5.88 4.66 2.66
N ASN A 27 6.03 3.35 2.86
CA ASN A 27 5.60 2.32 1.92
C ASN A 27 4.08 2.26 1.82
N THR A 28 3.37 2.34 2.94
CA THR A 28 1.90 2.31 2.96
C THR A 28 1.30 3.36 2.03
N SER A 29 1.73 4.61 2.16
CA SER A 29 1.19 5.70 1.33
C SER A 29 1.46 5.49 -0.16
N PHE A 30 2.65 5.01 -0.51
CA PHE A 30 3.03 4.74 -1.89
C PHE A 30 2.24 3.56 -2.48
N ILE A 31 2.21 2.43 -1.78
CA ILE A 31 1.48 1.22 -2.20
C ILE A 31 -0.02 1.53 -2.36
N ALA A 32 -0.62 2.22 -1.37
CA ALA A 32 -2.04 2.57 -1.41
C ALA A 32 -2.40 3.46 -2.60
N LYS A 33 -1.59 4.48 -2.90
CA LYS A 33 -1.79 5.34 -4.08
C LYS A 33 -1.72 4.54 -5.37
N TRP A 34 -0.69 3.71 -5.50
CA TRP A 34 -0.48 2.89 -6.69
C TRP A 34 -1.62 1.87 -6.91
N LEU A 35 -2.10 1.22 -5.85
CA LEU A 35 -3.23 0.29 -5.91
C LEU A 35 -4.54 1.00 -6.28
N ASN A 36 -4.80 2.17 -5.72
CA ASN A 36 -5.97 2.99 -6.06
C ASN A 36 -5.98 3.39 -7.56
N GLU A 37 -4.82 3.67 -8.15
CA GLU A 37 -4.70 3.93 -9.59
C GLU A 37 -5.08 2.71 -10.44
N LEU A 38 -4.94 1.51 -9.89
CA LEU A 38 -5.36 0.25 -10.50
C LEU A 38 -6.81 -0.14 -10.17
N GLY A 39 -7.54 0.68 -9.40
CA GLY A 39 -8.89 0.34 -8.95
C GLY A 39 -8.92 -0.77 -7.91
N ILE A 40 -7.82 -0.99 -7.18
CA ILE A 40 -7.71 -1.94 -6.07
C ILE A 40 -7.77 -1.15 -4.77
N SER A 41 -8.80 -1.40 -3.95
CA SER A 41 -9.00 -0.69 -2.68
C SER A 41 -8.13 -1.27 -1.58
N VAL A 42 -7.41 -0.42 -0.84
CA VAL A 42 -6.75 -0.83 0.42
C VAL A 42 -7.76 -0.70 1.55
N GLU A 43 -8.15 -1.81 2.14
CA GLU A 43 -9.18 -1.89 3.19
C GLU A 43 -8.58 -1.96 4.59
N GLU A 44 -7.35 -2.44 4.69
CA GLU A 44 -6.70 -2.66 5.98
C GLU A 44 -5.19 -2.46 5.88
N VAL A 45 -4.63 -1.82 6.90
CA VAL A 45 -3.18 -1.72 7.10
C VAL A 45 -2.87 -2.21 8.49
N ARG A 46 -1.93 -3.15 8.61
CA ARG A 46 -1.42 -3.61 9.92
C ARG A 46 0.08 -3.39 10.01
N ILE A 47 0.53 -3.01 11.19
CA ILE A 47 1.96 -2.94 11.54
C ILE A 47 2.19 -3.97 12.63
N ILE A 48 3.13 -4.89 12.39
CA ILE A 48 3.42 -5.99 13.30
C ILE A 48 4.92 -6.12 13.58
N PRO A 49 5.29 -6.71 14.73
CA PRO A 49 6.70 -6.97 15.04
C PRO A 49 7.29 -8.08 14.15
N ASP A 50 8.62 -8.09 14.05
CA ASP A 50 9.41 -9.18 13.47
C ASP A 50 9.37 -10.42 14.37
N LYS A 51 8.20 -11.06 14.44
CA LYS A 51 7.94 -12.26 15.23
C LYS A 51 7.20 -13.29 14.40
N GLU A 52 7.82 -14.43 14.17
CA GLU A 52 7.34 -15.49 13.26
C GLU A 52 5.87 -15.86 13.49
N SER A 53 5.48 -16.16 14.74
CA SER A 53 4.10 -16.56 15.04
C SER A 53 3.08 -15.48 14.70
N VAL A 54 3.44 -14.19 14.88
CA VAL A 54 2.58 -13.05 14.58
C VAL A 54 2.48 -12.85 13.07
N ILE A 55 3.61 -12.96 12.34
CA ILE A 55 3.63 -12.87 10.88
C ILE A 55 2.74 -13.95 10.28
N ILE A 56 2.92 -15.22 10.70
CA ILE A 56 2.15 -16.35 10.18
C ILE A 56 0.64 -16.18 10.43
N SER A 57 0.26 -15.86 11.67
CA SER A 57 -1.16 -15.73 12.03
C SER A 57 -1.83 -14.57 11.29
N THR A 58 -1.18 -13.40 11.26
CA THR A 58 -1.70 -12.21 10.59
C THR A 58 -1.80 -12.42 9.08
N LEU A 59 -0.77 -13.00 8.47
CA LEU A 59 -0.77 -13.27 7.04
C LEU A 59 -1.89 -14.24 6.65
N ASN A 60 -2.07 -15.33 7.43
CA ASN A 60 -3.12 -16.30 7.20
C ASN A 60 -4.53 -15.73 7.35
N GLU A 61 -4.74 -14.74 8.21
CA GLU A 61 -5.99 -14.00 8.32
C GLU A 61 -6.21 -13.12 7.09
N LEU A 62 -5.23 -12.26 6.76
CA LEU A 62 -5.35 -11.27 5.70
C LEU A 62 -5.52 -11.92 4.31
N ARG A 63 -4.72 -12.95 3.98
CA ARG A 63 -4.78 -13.60 2.67
C ARG A 63 -6.08 -14.37 2.39
N LYS A 64 -6.84 -14.73 3.44
CA LYS A 64 -8.17 -15.32 3.31
C LYS A 64 -9.27 -14.27 3.17
N LYS A 65 -9.05 -13.07 3.73
CA LYS A 65 -10.02 -11.99 3.78
C LYS A 65 -9.95 -11.09 2.55
N TYR A 66 -8.76 -10.84 2.03
CA TYR A 66 -8.51 -9.90 0.93
C TYR A 66 -8.00 -10.62 -0.31
N GLN A 67 -8.33 -10.04 -1.45
CA GLN A 67 -7.90 -10.56 -2.74
C GLN A 67 -6.39 -10.43 -2.94
N TYR A 68 -5.78 -9.39 -2.39
CA TYR A 68 -4.34 -9.16 -2.42
C TYR A 68 -3.82 -8.73 -1.06
N VAL A 69 -2.64 -9.21 -0.70
CA VAL A 69 -1.91 -8.79 0.50
C VAL A 69 -0.51 -8.35 0.08
N PHE A 70 -0.13 -7.14 0.42
CA PHE A 70 1.20 -6.61 0.20
C PHE A 70 1.93 -6.53 1.54
N THR A 71 3.08 -7.21 1.66
CA THR A 71 3.91 -7.08 2.85
C THR A 71 5.14 -6.25 2.55
N THR A 72 5.65 -5.49 3.52
CA THR A 72 6.95 -4.80 3.43
C THR A 72 7.78 -5.04 4.67
N GLY A 73 9.08 -5.26 4.46
CA GLY A 73 10.06 -5.47 5.54
C GLY A 73 10.43 -6.92 5.78
N GLY A 74 11.54 -7.13 6.46
CA GLY A 74 12.04 -8.43 6.95
C GLY A 74 12.52 -9.42 5.90
N ILE A 75 12.94 -8.97 4.70
CA ILE A 75 13.52 -9.83 3.64
C ILE A 75 14.99 -9.50 3.32
N GLY A 76 15.66 -8.80 4.21
CA GLY A 76 17.04 -8.41 4.08
C GLY A 76 18.04 -9.51 4.51
N PRO A 77 19.32 -9.11 4.69
CA PRO A 77 20.41 -10.03 4.96
C PRO A 77 20.64 -10.33 6.45
N THR A 78 19.93 -9.67 7.36
CA THR A 78 20.23 -9.72 8.78
C THR A 78 19.48 -10.85 9.50
N HIS A 79 19.80 -11.10 10.76
CA HIS A 79 19.26 -12.24 11.50
C HIS A 79 17.77 -12.07 11.85
N ASP A 80 17.30 -10.84 11.94
CA ASP A 80 15.92 -10.44 12.21
C ASP A 80 15.03 -10.38 10.95
N ASP A 81 15.62 -10.48 9.75
CA ASP A 81 14.88 -10.62 8.49
C ASP A 81 14.28 -12.04 8.37
N ILE A 82 13.13 -12.25 8.97
CA ILE A 82 12.48 -13.58 9.06
C ILE A 82 11.22 -13.71 8.21
N THR A 83 10.90 -12.69 7.42
CA THR A 83 9.64 -12.66 6.66
C THR A 83 9.55 -13.78 5.63
N SER A 84 10.63 -14.06 4.88
CA SER A 84 10.61 -15.13 3.86
C SER A 84 10.32 -16.52 4.46
N GLU A 85 10.97 -16.87 5.58
CA GLU A 85 10.72 -18.11 6.30
C GLU A 85 9.31 -18.18 6.89
N SER A 86 8.83 -17.05 7.43
CA SER A 86 7.48 -16.94 8.01
C SER A 86 6.40 -17.11 6.95
N VAL A 87 6.58 -16.48 5.77
CA VAL A 87 5.69 -16.66 4.62
C VAL A 87 5.69 -18.10 4.15
N ALA A 88 6.85 -18.72 4.01
CA ALA A 88 6.93 -20.13 3.63
C ALA A 88 6.14 -21.04 4.59
N LYS A 89 6.28 -20.83 5.89
CA LYS A 89 5.50 -21.56 6.92
C LYS A 89 4.01 -21.28 6.83
N ALA A 90 3.59 -20.02 6.59
CA ALA A 90 2.18 -19.66 6.42
C ALA A 90 1.52 -20.36 5.23
N PHE A 91 2.28 -20.69 4.20
CA PHE A 91 1.86 -21.45 3.01
C PHE A 91 2.18 -22.95 3.07
N GLU A 92 2.71 -23.44 4.20
CA GLU A 92 3.14 -24.84 4.36
C GLU A 92 4.11 -25.28 3.27
N LYS A 93 5.01 -24.37 2.87
CA LYS A 93 6.02 -24.58 1.85
C LYS A 93 7.42 -24.65 2.47
N LYS A 94 8.34 -25.34 1.78
CA LYS A 94 9.75 -25.30 2.13
C LYS A 94 10.30 -23.90 1.78
N CYS A 95 11.12 -23.33 2.66
CA CYS A 95 11.89 -22.13 2.37
C CYS A 95 13.30 -22.54 1.95
N ASP A 96 13.67 -22.30 0.69
CA ASP A 96 14.97 -22.70 0.16
C ASP A 96 15.52 -21.63 -0.78
N TYR A 97 16.76 -21.78 -1.21
CA TYR A 97 17.37 -20.91 -2.21
C TYR A 97 16.66 -21.02 -3.55
N ASN A 98 16.07 -19.90 -4.01
CA ASN A 98 15.60 -19.80 -5.37
C ASN A 98 16.82 -19.65 -6.30
N LYS A 99 16.95 -20.54 -7.28
CA LYS A 99 18.13 -20.61 -8.16
C LYS A 99 18.36 -19.33 -8.95
N GLU A 100 17.29 -18.72 -9.43
CA GLU A 100 17.36 -17.48 -10.22
C GLU A 100 17.72 -16.28 -9.34
N ALA A 101 17.07 -16.12 -8.17
CA ALA A 101 17.41 -15.08 -7.20
C ALA A 101 18.87 -15.20 -6.74
N TYR A 102 19.33 -16.43 -6.51
CA TYR A 102 20.71 -16.71 -6.14
C TYR A 102 21.69 -16.26 -7.24
N ALA A 103 21.43 -16.62 -8.49
CA ALA A 103 22.28 -16.23 -9.62
C ALA A 103 22.29 -14.70 -9.84
N ILE A 104 21.16 -14.02 -9.64
CA ILE A 104 21.08 -12.55 -9.68
C ILE A 104 22.00 -11.93 -8.62
N LEU A 105 21.91 -12.41 -7.38
CA LEU A 105 22.72 -11.90 -6.27
C LEU A 105 24.21 -12.23 -6.45
N GLU A 106 24.54 -13.43 -6.88
CA GLU A 106 25.91 -13.83 -7.18
C GLU A 106 26.54 -12.91 -8.23
N LYS A 107 25.81 -12.61 -9.29
CA LYS A 107 26.24 -11.64 -10.32
C LYS A 107 26.36 -10.22 -9.77
N TYR A 108 25.40 -9.77 -8.98
CA TYR A 108 25.40 -8.43 -8.39
C TYR A 108 26.60 -8.22 -7.45
N TYR A 109 26.96 -9.26 -6.69
CA TYR A 109 28.07 -9.24 -5.75
C TYR A 109 29.38 -9.80 -6.31
N ALA A 110 29.49 -10.01 -7.62
CA ALA A 110 30.68 -10.63 -8.24
C ALA A 110 32.02 -9.95 -7.88
N ASN A 111 31.99 -8.63 -7.64
CA ASN A 111 33.16 -7.82 -7.25
C ASN A 111 33.22 -7.53 -5.75
N SER A 112 32.47 -8.25 -4.92
CA SER A 112 32.42 -8.06 -3.48
C SER A 112 32.12 -9.37 -2.76
N ASP A 113 32.25 -9.40 -1.43
CA ASP A 113 31.99 -10.60 -0.64
C ASP A 113 30.52 -11.05 -0.73
N PHE A 114 30.25 -12.20 -1.37
CA PHE A 114 28.94 -12.83 -1.42
C PHE A 114 28.76 -13.78 -0.22
N ASN A 115 28.68 -13.19 0.97
CA ASN A 115 28.56 -13.90 2.24
C ASN A 115 27.19 -14.52 2.49
N GLU A 116 27.04 -15.28 3.57
CA GLU A 116 25.81 -16.00 3.91
C GLU A 116 24.60 -15.07 4.13
N GLY A 117 24.80 -13.88 4.69
CA GLY A 117 23.73 -12.89 4.82
C GLY A 117 23.18 -12.45 3.46
N ARG A 118 24.06 -12.20 2.48
CA ARG A 118 23.67 -11.84 1.12
C ARG A 118 22.98 -13.00 0.40
N LYS A 119 23.48 -14.24 0.57
CA LYS A 119 22.84 -15.45 0.04
C LYS A 119 21.45 -15.66 0.63
N LYS A 120 21.26 -15.36 1.92
CA LYS A 120 19.96 -15.47 2.61
C LYS A 120 18.85 -14.75 1.87
N MET A 121 19.12 -13.61 1.22
CA MET A 121 18.12 -12.86 0.46
C MET A 121 17.58 -13.60 -0.78
N ALA A 122 18.21 -14.71 -1.18
CA ALA A 122 17.68 -15.61 -2.22
C ALA A 122 16.75 -16.69 -1.66
N ARG A 123 16.56 -16.77 -0.33
CA ARG A 123 15.67 -17.78 0.27
C ARG A 123 14.23 -17.30 0.23
N MET A 124 13.36 -18.11 -0.31
CA MET A 124 11.94 -17.83 -0.44
C MET A 124 11.12 -19.13 -0.47
N PRO A 125 9.79 -19.03 -0.32
CA PRO A 125 8.91 -20.20 -0.41
C PRO A 125 9.08 -20.94 -1.73
N GLU A 126 9.03 -22.26 -1.70
CA GLU A 126 8.98 -23.08 -2.92
C GLU A 126 7.74 -22.70 -3.76
N GLY A 127 7.94 -22.47 -5.06
CA GLY A 127 6.90 -22.04 -5.99
C GLY A 127 6.64 -20.54 -5.99
N ALA A 128 7.39 -19.74 -5.24
CA ALA A 128 7.30 -18.29 -5.32
C ALA A 128 7.80 -17.76 -6.67
N ASN A 129 7.16 -16.70 -7.16
CA ASN A 129 7.55 -15.98 -8.36
C ASN A 129 8.35 -14.74 -8.00
N LEU A 130 9.36 -14.39 -8.80
CA LEU A 130 10.20 -13.23 -8.53
C LEU A 130 9.53 -11.92 -8.93
N ILE A 131 9.84 -10.87 -8.15
CA ILE A 131 9.62 -9.48 -8.48
C ILE A 131 11.01 -8.86 -8.60
N TYR A 132 11.43 -8.51 -9.80
CA TYR A 132 12.81 -8.11 -10.05
C TYR A 132 13.08 -6.70 -9.57
N ASN A 133 14.32 -6.47 -9.12
CA ASN A 133 14.83 -5.12 -8.90
C ASN A 133 15.63 -4.71 -10.15
N GLU A 134 15.19 -3.67 -10.85
CA GLU A 134 15.85 -3.19 -12.07
C GLU A 134 17.30 -2.71 -11.84
N GLN A 135 17.65 -2.41 -10.59
CA GLN A 135 19.03 -2.11 -10.20
C GLN A 135 19.90 -3.40 -10.03
N GLY A 136 19.36 -4.58 -10.30
CA GLY A 136 20.07 -5.85 -10.27
C GLY A 136 20.37 -6.40 -8.87
N SER A 137 19.87 -5.77 -7.80
CA SER A 137 20.02 -6.27 -6.42
C SER A 137 18.97 -7.34 -6.09
N ALA A 138 18.85 -7.69 -4.80
CA ALA A 138 17.93 -8.75 -4.34
C ALA A 138 16.51 -8.58 -4.89
N PRO A 139 15.95 -9.60 -5.56
CA PRO A 139 14.57 -9.60 -5.95
C PRO A 139 13.66 -9.79 -4.74
N ALA A 140 12.44 -9.24 -4.82
CA ALA A 140 11.33 -9.60 -3.98
C ALA A 140 10.58 -10.80 -4.60
N PHE A 141 9.46 -11.21 -4.00
CA PHE A 141 8.70 -12.34 -4.53
C PHE A 141 7.21 -12.23 -4.23
N TYR A 142 6.41 -13.03 -4.94
CA TYR A 142 5.01 -13.26 -4.58
C TYR A 142 4.68 -14.75 -4.65
N ILE A 143 3.72 -15.14 -3.81
CA ILE A 143 3.14 -16.49 -3.79
C ILE A 143 1.62 -16.35 -3.64
N GLU A 144 0.87 -16.98 -4.54
CA GLU A 144 -0.59 -16.84 -4.64
C GLU A 144 -1.00 -15.35 -4.66
N ASN A 145 -1.74 -14.88 -3.65
CA ASN A 145 -2.21 -13.52 -3.52
C ASN A 145 -1.37 -12.65 -2.56
N VAL A 146 -0.20 -13.12 -2.13
CA VAL A 146 0.68 -12.41 -1.20
C VAL A 146 1.93 -11.92 -1.93
N PHE A 147 2.17 -10.60 -1.90
CA PHE A 147 3.28 -9.90 -2.53
C PHE A 147 4.23 -9.41 -1.43
N VAL A 148 5.44 -9.95 -1.40
CA VAL A 148 6.42 -9.71 -0.34
C VAL A 148 7.50 -8.78 -0.86
N LEU A 149 7.52 -7.55 -0.34
CA LEU A 149 8.36 -6.46 -0.79
C LEU A 149 9.40 -6.07 0.29
N PRO A 150 10.52 -5.47 -0.07
CA PRO A 150 11.51 -4.98 0.89
C PRO A 150 10.97 -3.81 1.73
N GLY A 151 11.65 -3.52 2.85
CA GLY A 151 11.34 -2.34 3.67
C GLY A 151 11.79 -1.01 3.05
N ILE A 152 12.76 -1.03 2.12
CA ILE A 152 13.37 0.17 1.53
C ILE A 152 12.42 0.80 0.51
N PRO A 153 11.94 2.05 0.72
CA PRO A 153 10.92 2.66 -0.14
C PRO A 153 11.32 2.75 -1.62
N SER A 154 12.56 3.14 -1.92
CA SER A 154 13.03 3.24 -3.31
C SER A 154 13.00 1.90 -4.06
N TYR A 155 13.16 0.78 -3.37
CA TYR A 155 13.04 -0.55 -3.99
C TYR A 155 11.57 -0.91 -4.21
N VAL A 156 10.69 -0.59 -3.27
CA VAL A 156 9.24 -0.78 -3.45
C VAL A 156 8.74 -0.01 -4.67
N GLU A 157 9.17 1.24 -4.82
CA GLU A 157 8.82 2.10 -5.97
C GLU A 157 9.23 1.50 -7.32
N LEU A 158 10.41 0.87 -7.40
CA LEU A 158 10.92 0.21 -8.60
C LEU A 158 10.22 -1.12 -8.91
N MET A 159 9.80 -1.84 -7.86
CA MET A 159 9.25 -3.20 -8.00
C MET A 159 7.75 -3.21 -8.29
N LEU A 160 6.97 -2.34 -7.67
CA LEU A 160 5.51 -2.31 -7.80
C LEU A 160 5.00 -2.24 -9.24
N PRO A 161 5.55 -1.40 -10.14
CA PRO A 161 5.04 -1.30 -11.52
C PRO A 161 5.04 -2.63 -12.29
N GLN A 162 5.93 -3.56 -11.97
CA GLN A 162 6.03 -4.87 -12.61
C GLN A 162 4.81 -5.75 -12.32
N LEU A 163 4.16 -5.52 -11.17
CA LEU A 163 3.00 -6.30 -10.73
C LEU A 163 1.72 -5.98 -11.52
N LYS A 164 1.70 -4.90 -12.32
CA LYS A 164 0.58 -4.59 -13.21
C LYS A 164 0.16 -5.76 -14.12
N LYS A 165 1.11 -6.62 -14.49
CA LYS A 165 0.88 -7.77 -15.36
C LYS A 165 0.29 -8.98 -14.61
N VAL A 166 0.38 -8.97 -13.30
CA VAL A 166 -0.02 -10.08 -12.42
C VAL A 166 -1.35 -9.79 -11.74
N LEU A 167 -1.60 -8.51 -11.43
CA LEU A 167 -2.82 -8.10 -10.74
C LEU A 167 -3.98 -7.96 -11.72
N VAL A 168 -5.13 -8.50 -11.34
CA VAL A 168 -6.40 -8.15 -11.97
C VAL A 168 -6.84 -6.82 -11.38
N SER A 169 -7.02 -5.82 -12.24
CA SER A 169 -7.33 -4.45 -11.85
C SER A 169 -8.80 -4.11 -12.10
N GLY A 170 -9.35 -3.26 -11.24
CA GLY A 170 -10.67 -2.66 -11.40
C GLY A 170 -10.64 -1.38 -12.23
N LYS A 171 -11.75 -0.64 -12.20
CA LYS A 171 -11.80 0.70 -12.77
C LYS A 171 -11.04 1.66 -11.87
N LYS A 172 -10.22 2.53 -12.48
CA LYS A 172 -9.47 3.56 -11.76
C LYS A 172 -10.41 4.42 -10.90
N ILE A 173 -10.04 4.62 -9.64
CA ILE A 173 -10.74 5.54 -8.75
C ILE A 173 -10.27 6.97 -9.09
N ILE A 174 -11.19 7.80 -9.52
CA ILE A 174 -10.95 9.22 -9.75
C ILE A 174 -11.02 9.94 -8.42
N SER A 175 -10.01 10.75 -8.11
CA SER A 175 -9.94 11.56 -6.90
C SER A 175 -9.73 13.01 -7.30
N VAL A 176 -10.62 13.89 -6.86
CA VAL A 176 -10.49 15.34 -7.04
C VAL A 176 -10.58 16.02 -5.68
N SER A 177 -9.93 17.17 -5.54
CA SER A 177 -9.95 17.93 -4.29
C SER A 177 -10.18 19.42 -4.51
N CYS A 178 -10.65 20.09 -3.47
CA CYS A 178 -10.67 21.54 -3.37
C CYS A 178 -10.35 21.98 -1.95
N ASP A 179 -9.70 23.13 -1.83
CA ASP A 179 -9.37 23.75 -0.54
C ASP A 179 -10.46 24.77 -0.19
N ALA A 180 -11.22 24.50 0.87
CA ALA A 180 -12.29 25.36 1.30
C ALA A 180 -11.80 26.64 2.00
N LYS A 181 -10.59 26.65 2.59
CA LYS A 181 -10.08 27.73 3.46
C LYS A 181 -11.08 28.17 4.55
N LEU A 182 -11.91 27.24 4.97
CA LEU A 182 -12.95 27.37 5.97
C LEU A 182 -12.73 26.35 7.08
N ARG A 183 -13.29 26.61 8.26
CA ARG A 183 -13.31 25.62 9.33
C ARG A 183 -14.26 24.47 8.97
N GLU A 184 -13.86 23.25 9.18
CA GLU A 184 -14.67 22.07 8.92
C GLU A 184 -16.07 22.17 9.56
N SER A 185 -16.13 22.64 10.80
CA SER A 185 -17.40 22.80 11.54
C SER A 185 -18.38 23.76 10.90
N SER A 186 -17.91 24.75 10.12
CA SER A 186 -18.79 25.72 9.46
C SER A 186 -19.48 25.16 8.21
N ILE A 187 -18.94 24.12 7.61
CA ILE A 187 -19.44 23.50 6.37
C ILE A 187 -20.00 22.10 6.57
N ALA A 188 -19.91 21.55 7.78
CA ALA A 188 -20.22 20.14 8.06
C ALA A 188 -21.64 19.73 7.65
N LEU A 189 -22.65 20.56 7.95
CA LEU A 189 -24.05 20.27 7.62
C LEU A 189 -24.30 20.28 6.10
N ASP A 190 -23.79 21.29 5.41
CA ASP A 190 -23.96 21.38 3.95
C ASP A 190 -23.19 20.28 3.22
N LEU A 191 -22.00 19.92 3.72
CA LEU A 191 -21.23 18.80 3.20
C LEU A 191 -21.97 17.47 3.38
N SER A 192 -22.62 17.25 4.54
CA SER A 192 -23.47 16.08 4.77
C SER A 192 -24.63 16.03 3.78
N ASN A 193 -25.30 17.14 3.54
CA ASN A 193 -26.38 17.22 2.56
C ASN A 193 -25.91 16.93 1.13
N ILE A 194 -24.68 17.31 0.76
CA ILE A 194 -24.08 16.95 -0.53
C ILE A 194 -23.79 15.46 -0.55
N GLN A 195 -23.19 14.90 0.50
CA GLN A 195 -22.92 13.45 0.59
C GLN A 195 -24.19 12.62 0.39
N ASP A 196 -25.32 13.02 0.97
CA ASP A 196 -26.59 12.32 0.84
C ASP A 196 -27.11 12.30 -0.62
N ARG A 197 -26.83 13.35 -1.41
CA ARG A 197 -27.19 13.40 -2.83
C ARG A 197 -26.26 12.57 -3.72
N TYR A 198 -25.05 12.29 -3.23
CA TYR A 198 -24.03 11.53 -3.95
C TYR A 198 -23.59 10.27 -3.17
N PRO A 199 -24.49 9.29 -2.97
CA PRO A 199 -24.20 8.10 -2.17
C PRO A 199 -23.08 7.22 -2.78
N ASP A 200 -22.82 7.38 -4.08
CA ASP A 200 -21.75 6.64 -4.81
C ASP A 200 -20.41 7.39 -4.79
N ILE A 201 -20.32 8.54 -4.16
CA ILE A 201 -19.08 9.31 -4.04
C ILE A 201 -18.66 9.31 -2.58
N ASP A 202 -17.40 9.02 -2.33
CA ASP A 202 -16.78 9.18 -1.01
C ASP A 202 -16.27 10.62 -0.88
N ILE A 203 -16.88 11.41 0.04
CA ILE A 203 -16.46 12.77 0.31
C ILE A 203 -15.72 12.81 1.64
N GLY A 204 -14.39 12.99 1.58
CA GLY A 204 -13.53 13.13 2.75
C GLY A 204 -13.28 14.60 3.07
N SER A 205 -13.21 14.92 4.37
CA SER A 205 -12.91 16.25 4.91
C SER A 205 -11.63 16.17 5.73
N TYR A 206 -10.64 17.00 5.40
CA TYR A 206 -9.29 16.95 5.97
C TYR A 206 -8.89 18.35 6.46
N PRO A 207 -9.15 18.69 7.74
CA PRO A 207 -8.77 19.98 8.29
C PRO A 207 -7.26 20.11 8.41
N TYR A 208 -6.75 21.32 8.20
CA TYR A 208 -5.35 21.66 8.41
C TYR A 208 -5.19 22.99 9.14
N SER A 209 -4.08 23.11 9.89
CA SER A 209 -3.62 24.35 10.50
C SER A 209 -2.11 24.42 10.28
N GLN A 210 -1.65 25.45 9.58
CA GLN A 210 -0.23 25.67 9.25
C GLN A 210 0.14 27.13 9.46
N GLU A 211 1.45 27.46 9.46
CA GLU A 211 1.92 28.84 9.38
C GLU A 211 1.36 29.47 8.09
N GLY A 212 0.42 30.38 8.22
CA GLY A 212 -0.28 31.04 7.08
C GLY A 212 -1.79 30.83 7.05
N GLY A 213 -2.37 30.05 7.98
CA GLY A 213 -3.81 29.91 8.10
C GLY A 213 -4.32 28.53 8.44
N PHE A 214 -5.63 28.44 8.47
CA PHE A 214 -6.37 27.19 8.62
C PHE A 214 -7.28 26.97 7.41
N GLY A 215 -7.69 25.74 7.20
CA GLY A 215 -8.64 25.39 6.16
C GLY A 215 -9.03 23.93 6.24
N THR A 216 -9.81 23.51 5.24
CA THR A 216 -10.24 22.13 5.09
C THR A 216 -10.11 21.73 3.63
N VAL A 217 -9.32 20.69 3.36
CA VAL A 217 -9.27 20.08 2.04
C VAL A 217 -10.40 19.07 1.93
N LEU A 218 -11.29 19.27 0.96
CA LEU A 218 -12.39 18.37 0.63
C LEU A 218 -11.95 17.48 -0.55
N VAL A 219 -12.10 16.18 -0.40
CA VAL A 219 -11.67 15.20 -1.40
C VAL A 219 -12.86 14.33 -1.80
N MET A 220 -13.21 14.33 -3.09
CA MET A 220 -14.28 13.54 -3.66
C MET A 220 -13.68 12.38 -4.49
N ARG A 221 -14.15 11.16 -4.24
CA ARG A 221 -13.64 9.94 -4.88
C ARG A 221 -14.77 9.07 -5.40
N ALA A 222 -14.68 8.65 -6.66
CA ALA A 222 -15.53 7.62 -7.25
C ALA A 222 -14.91 7.05 -8.52
N VAL A 223 -15.59 6.05 -9.10
CA VAL A 223 -15.21 5.46 -10.39
C VAL A 223 -15.78 6.28 -11.56
N ASP A 224 -16.91 6.94 -11.36
CA ASP A 224 -17.59 7.74 -12.38
C ASP A 224 -17.06 9.19 -12.36
N GLU A 225 -16.18 9.51 -13.32
CA GLU A 225 -15.54 10.82 -13.44
C GLU A 225 -16.55 11.95 -13.60
N ALA A 226 -17.60 11.75 -14.39
CA ALA A 226 -18.61 12.78 -14.65
C ALA A 226 -19.40 13.11 -13.37
N LYS A 227 -19.70 12.08 -12.55
CA LYS A 227 -20.35 12.29 -11.24
C LYS A 227 -19.42 13.01 -10.26
N VAL A 228 -18.13 12.62 -10.21
CA VAL A 228 -17.14 13.26 -9.33
C VAL A 228 -16.98 14.74 -9.65
N LEU A 229 -16.91 15.09 -10.93
CA LEU A 229 -16.79 16.49 -11.37
C LEU A 229 -18.04 17.32 -11.00
N ARG A 230 -19.26 16.79 -11.20
CA ARG A 230 -20.50 17.45 -10.77
C ARG A 230 -20.56 17.64 -9.26
N CYS A 231 -20.18 16.64 -8.48
CA CYS A 231 -20.09 16.75 -7.03
C CYS A 231 -19.09 17.84 -6.62
N LYS A 232 -17.94 17.92 -7.28
CA LYS A 232 -16.94 18.96 -7.04
C LYS A 232 -17.52 20.36 -7.29
N GLU A 233 -18.28 20.57 -8.38
CA GLU A 233 -18.90 21.85 -8.70
C GLU A 233 -19.90 22.29 -7.60
N GLU A 234 -20.71 21.36 -7.06
CA GLU A 234 -21.61 21.64 -5.95
C GLU A 234 -20.85 21.98 -4.65
N VAL A 235 -19.76 21.26 -4.36
CA VAL A 235 -18.89 21.54 -3.22
C VAL A 235 -18.24 22.93 -3.37
N GLU A 236 -17.75 23.30 -4.54
CA GLU A 236 -17.19 24.62 -4.81
C GLU A 236 -18.23 25.75 -4.71
N GLU A 237 -19.47 25.49 -5.10
CA GLU A 237 -20.57 26.44 -4.91
C GLU A 237 -20.91 26.62 -3.43
N MET A 238 -20.95 25.55 -2.66
CA MET A 238 -21.11 25.59 -1.20
C MET A 238 -20.01 26.45 -0.56
N ILE A 239 -18.74 26.24 -0.92
CA ILE A 239 -17.61 27.03 -0.42
C ILE A 239 -17.78 28.51 -0.74
N ARG A 240 -18.18 28.87 -1.97
CA ARG A 240 -18.41 30.26 -2.37
C ARG A 240 -19.51 30.94 -1.52
N LYS A 241 -20.60 30.24 -1.22
CA LYS A 241 -21.67 30.74 -0.36
C LYS A 241 -21.21 31.09 1.05
N HIS A 242 -20.34 30.23 1.62
CA HIS A 242 -19.76 30.44 2.96
C HIS A 242 -18.68 31.52 3.01
N THR A 243 -18.02 31.81 1.89
CA THR A 243 -16.97 32.87 1.81
C THR A 243 -17.56 34.26 1.48
N SER A 244 -18.78 34.32 0.97
CA SER A 244 -19.46 35.60 0.59
C SER A 244 -20.32 36.19 1.70
N ASN A 245 -20.47 35.48 2.82
CA ASN A 245 -21.14 35.93 4.05
C ASN A 245 -20.09 36.24 5.13
#